data_84696023eb3f622d349720c6ef63a840
#
_entry.id   84696023eb3f622d349720c6ef63a840
#
_cell.length_a   1.000
_cell.length_b   1.000
_cell.length_c   1.000
_cell.angle_alpha   90.00
_cell.angle_beta   90.00
_cell.angle_gamma   90.00
#
_symmetry.space_group_name_H-M   'P 1'
#
loop_
_entity.id
_entity.type
_entity.pdbx_description
1 polymer ?
#
loop_
_entity_poly.entity_id
_entity_poly.type
_entity_poly.pdbx_seq_one_letter_code
_entity_poly.pdbx_strand_id
1 'polypeptide(L)'
;MNATDDWYDIDELTDHSYRVTEGGLFGTFLVVGEDRALQVDAGGGFGDLRGTVDGLVDVPVTLLLTHSHWDHMGAAHQFDDVRIDDRERTADGRVTTDVVTDDFGYGPADFVADWEAAGREFPDGFDAEAFEIPPATGVEAAEAGETVDLGGRELELVGVPGHSPGQLAVLDRADGVLYGADLLHREHDLYIHFEGCDIHEYVESLQRVRDLREAGAFDTLHVSHAHTLAGEELELIDDYLEGLEAILDGDLDYELTEEEPRARRYEVAGHAVLTKPDVV
;
A
#
# COMPACT_ATOMS: atom_id res chain seq x y z
N MET A 1 8.28 29.32 8.46
CA MET A 1 7.88 28.46 7.37
C MET A 1 9.18 28.00 6.74
N ASN A 2 9.65 26.81 7.14
CA ASN A 2 10.68 26.13 6.37
C ASN A 2 10.02 25.79 5.04
N ALA A 3 10.72 25.94 3.94
CA ALA A 3 10.27 25.44 2.65
C ALA A 3 9.99 23.94 2.86
N THR A 4 8.73 23.56 2.88
CA THR A 4 8.34 22.18 2.66
C THR A 4 8.91 21.85 1.29
N ASP A 5 9.76 20.86 1.24
CA ASP A 5 10.30 20.34 0.00
C ASP A 5 9.11 20.12 -0.94
N ASP A 6 9.12 20.69 -2.15
CA ASP A 6 8.03 20.53 -3.13
C ASP A 6 7.89 19.05 -3.60
N TRP A 7 8.56 18.13 -2.90
CA TRP A 7 8.57 16.69 -3.17
C TRP A 7 7.33 15.96 -2.70
N TYR A 8 6.71 16.43 -1.61
CA TYR A 8 5.47 15.85 -1.08
C TYR A 8 4.28 16.74 -1.39
N ASP A 9 3.30 16.20 -2.10
CA ASP A 9 1.97 16.81 -2.22
C ASP A 9 1.12 16.40 -1.00
N ILE A 10 0.44 17.37 -0.37
CA ILE A 10 -0.37 17.15 0.83
C ILE A 10 -1.81 17.53 0.53
N ASP A 11 -2.69 16.54 0.58
CA ASP A 11 -4.14 16.71 0.43
C ASP A 11 -4.85 16.41 1.76
N GLU A 12 -5.66 17.33 2.25
CA GLU A 12 -6.58 17.08 3.37
C GLU A 12 -7.77 16.27 2.85
N LEU A 13 -7.92 15.04 3.34
CA LEU A 13 -8.98 14.11 2.91
C LEU A 13 -10.25 14.28 3.76
N THR A 14 -10.07 14.42 5.07
CA THR A 14 -11.12 14.70 6.06
C THR A 14 -10.58 15.69 7.09
N ASP A 15 -11.42 16.13 8.05
CA ASP A 15 -10.96 16.97 9.17
C ASP A 15 -9.86 16.29 10.03
N HIS A 16 -9.60 14.98 9.81
CA HIS A 16 -8.72 14.14 10.63
C HIS A 16 -7.69 13.34 9.82
N SER A 17 -7.66 13.50 8.51
CA SER A 17 -6.74 12.70 7.70
C SER A 17 -6.19 13.45 6.50
N TYR A 18 -4.96 13.08 6.14
CA TYR A 18 -4.22 13.63 5.03
C TYR A 18 -3.72 12.50 4.12
N ARG A 19 -3.68 12.77 2.81
CA ARG A 19 -2.82 12.04 1.90
C ARG A 19 -1.51 12.81 1.76
N VAL A 20 -0.40 12.10 1.91
CA VAL A 20 0.94 12.62 1.67
C VAL A 20 1.51 11.83 0.50
N THR A 21 1.61 12.46 -0.66
CA THR A 21 2.03 11.80 -1.91
C THR A 21 3.47 12.15 -2.22
N GLU A 22 4.33 11.15 -2.26
CA GLU A 22 5.74 11.28 -2.60
C GLU A 22 5.93 11.29 -4.11
N GLY A 23 6.56 12.33 -4.65
CA GLY A 23 6.88 12.47 -6.08
C GLY A 23 5.68 12.40 -7.02
N GLY A 24 4.46 12.61 -6.51
CA GLY A 24 3.22 12.49 -7.26
C GLY A 24 2.80 11.06 -7.60
N LEU A 25 3.42 10.02 -6.98
CA LEU A 25 3.19 8.61 -7.29
C LEU A 25 2.83 7.76 -6.07
N PHE A 26 3.56 7.89 -4.96
CA PHE A 26 3.40 7.02 -3.80
C PHE A 26 2.56 7.72 -2.75
N GLY A 27 1.29 7.35 -2.66
CA GLY A 27 0.35 7.92 -1.69
C GLY A 27 0.44 7.19 -0.35
N THR A 28 0.73 7.93 0.70
CA THR A 28 0.67 7.47 2.09
C THR A 28 -0.41 8.26 2.82
N PHE A 29 -0.85 7.79 3.99
CA PHE A 29 -1.97 8.43 4.68
C PHE A 29 -1.63 8.70 6.15
N LEU A 30 -1.97 9.89 6.63
CA LEU A 30 -1.83 10.28 8.03
C LEU A 30 -3.22 10.45 8.63
N VAL A 31 -3.55 9.65 9.66
CA VAL A 31 -4.81 9.76 10.41
C VAL A 31 -4.52 10.27 11.81
N VAL A 32 -5.21 11.33 12.21
CA VAL A 32 -4.91 12.11 13.41
C VAL A 32 -6.00 11.96 14.45
N GLY A 33 -5.65 11.57 15.67
CA GLY A 33 -6.47 11.59 16.85
C GLY A 33 -6.05 12.67 17.85
N GLU A 34 -6.66 12.69 19.05
CA GLU A 34 -6.36 13.69 20.07
C GLU A 34 -5.00 13.44 20.75
N ASP A 35 -4.58 12.19 20.91
CA ASP A 35 -3.39 11.80 21.68
C ASP A 35 -2.23 11.33 20.81
N ARG A 36 -2.49 10.82 19.60
CA ARG A 36 -1.50 10.30 18.65
C ARG A 36 -2.02 10.30 17.23
N ALA A 37 -1.14 10.06 16.26
CA ALA A 37 -1.48 9.85 14.87
C ALA A 37 -0.96 8.51 14.36
N LEU A 38 -1.61 7.97 13.34
CA LEU A 38 -1.17 6.80 12.58
C LEU A 38 -0.76 7.25 11.18
N GLN A 39 0.51 7.05 10.85
CA GLN A 39 1.00 7.12 9.49
C GLN A 39 0.82 5.73 8.85
N VAL A 40 0.13 5.64 7.73
CA VAL A 40 -0.08 4.43 6.95
C VAL A 40 0.83 4.49 5.73
N ASP A 41 1.77 3.57 5.67
CA ASP A 41 2.86 3.45 4.72
C ASP A 41 3.88 4.61 4.73
N ALA A 42 5.02 4.36 4.08
CA ALA A 42 6.19 5.22 4.13
C ALA A 42 6.77 5.58 2.74
N GLY A 43 6.02 5.29 1.66
CA GLY A 43 6.46 5.61 0.30
C GLY A 43 7.77 4.93 -0.12
N GLY A 44 8.39 5.43 -1.17
CA GLY A 44 9.65 4.94 -1.72
C GLY A 44 10.90 5.40 -0.95
N GLY A 45 10.77 6.40 -0.09
CA GLY A 45 11.86 6.87 0.78
C GLY A 45 12.85 7.81 0.13
N PHE A 46 12.45 8.52 -0.89
CA PHE A 46 13.31 9.46 -1.62
C PHE A 46 13.42 10.83 -0.94
N GLY A 47 12.51 11.14 0.01
CA GLY A 47 12.45 12.39 0.73
C GLY A 47 12.40 12.23 2.25
N ASP A 48 12.21 13.36 2.96
CA ASP A 48 12.03 13.41 4.41
C ASP A 48 10.54 13.33 4.77
N LEU A 49 9.98 12.10 4.73
CA LEU A 49 8.59 11.85 5.10
C LEU A 49 8.34 12.20 6.57
N ARG A 50 9.26 11.80 7.47
CA ARG A 50 9.10 12.05 8.91
C ARG A 50 9.03 13.53 9.20
N GLY A 51 9.93 14.33 8.64
CA GLY A 51 9.92 15.78 8.79
C GLY A 51 8.64 16.43 8.22
N THR A 52 8.13 15.89 7.10
CA THR A 52 6.86 16.33 6.50
C THR A 52 5.69 16.04 7.44
N VAL A 53 5.59 14.82 7.98
CA VAL A 53 4.54 14.42 8.93
C VAL A 53 4.62 15.22 10.24
N ASP A 54 5.82 15.43 10.79
CA ASP A 54 6.04 16.27 11.97
C ASP A 54 5.64 17.74 11.75
N GLY A 55 5.61 18.18 10.50
CA GLY A 55 5.09 19.50 10.15
C GLY A 55 3.57 19.62 10.15
N LEU A 56 2.85 18.49 10.10
CA LEU A 56 1.38 18.43 10.06
C LEU A 56 0.76 18.22 11.45
N VAL A 57 1.46 17.54 12.37
CA VAL A 57 0.90 17.17 13.68
C VAL A 57 1.90 17.41 14.83
N ASP A 58 1.37 17.71 16.01
CA ASP A 58 2.14 17.92 17.25
C ASP A 58 2.06 16.71 18.22
N VAL A 59 1.44 15.60 17.79
CA VAL A 59 1.25 14.38 18.60
C VAL A 59 2.22 13.28 18.18
N PRO A 60 2.51 12.28 19.04
CA PRO A 60 3.32 11.12 18.65
C PRO A 60 2.74 10.39 17.45
N VAL A 61 3.59 9.95 16.54
CA VAL A 61 3.22 9.24 15.31
C VAL A 61 3.73 7.81 15.37
N THR A 62 2.83 6.84 15.20
CA THR A 62 3.14 5.44 14.91
C THR A 62 3.06 5.22 13.41
N LEU A 63 4.05 4.57 12.80
CA LEU A 63 4.00 4.10 11.43
C LEU A 63 3.43 2.70 11.38
N LEU A 64 2.37 2.49 10.62
CA LEU A 64 1.88 1.18 10.20
C LEU A 64 2.26 0.96 8.74
N LEU A 65 3.08 -0.04 8.48
CA LEU A 65 3.30 -0.53 7.13
C LEU A 65 2.18 -1.52 6.80
N THR A 66 1.52 -1.30 5.68
CA THR A 66 0.47 -2.20 5.19
C THR A 66 1.07 -3.52 4.73
N HIS A 67 2.22 -3.47 4.08
CA HIS A 67 3.02 -4.60 3.62
C HIS A 67 4.48 -4.17 3.34
N SER A 68 5.34 -5.11 2.92
CA SER A 68 6.79 -4.89 2.84
C SER A 68 7.34 -4.56 1.45
N HIS A 69 6.50 -4.22 0.47
CA HIS A 69 7.00 -3.74 -0.81
C HIS A 69 7.79 -2.43 -0.63
N TRP A 70 8.80 -2.24 -1.45
CA TRP A 70 9.78 -1.16 -1.29
C TRP A 70 9.14 0.24 -1.34
N ASP A 71 8.10 0.41 -2.13
CA ASP A 71 7.36 1.66 -2.32
C ASP A 71 6.32 1.96 -1.21
N HIS A 72 6.21 1.06 -0.23
CA HIS A 72 5.43 1.24 0.99
C HIS A 72 6.30 1.37 2.24
N MET A 73 7.54 0.83 2.21
CA MET A 73 8.41 0.82 3.37
C MET A 73 9.64 1.74 3.27
N GLY A 74 9.83 2.44 2.16
CA GLY A 74 11.08 3.13 1.84
C GLY A 74 11.58 4.09 2.92
N ALA A 75 10.71 4.93 3.48
CA ALA A 75 11.07 5.83 4.57
C ALA A 75 10.80 5.26 5.98
N ALA A 76 10.52 3.95 6.13
CA ALA A 76 10.21 3.37 7.44
C ALA A 76 11.32 3.55 8.47
N HIS A 77 12.56 3.56 8.03
CA HIS A 77 13.75 3.79 8.87
C HIS A 77 13.79 5.18 9.54
N GLN A 78 12.97 6.13 9.09
CA GLN A 78 12.85 7.48 9.67
C GLN A 78 11.95 7.50 10.91
N PHE A 79 11.21 6.42 11.21
CA PHE A 79 10.26 6.34 12.32
C PHE A 79 10.79 5.45 13.44
N ASP A 80 10.57 5.86 14.70
CA ASP A 80 10.98 5.11 15.89
C ASP A 80 9.95 4.04 16.31
N ASP A 81 8.68 4.24 15.99
CA ASP A 81 7.54 3.35 16.32
C ASP A 81 6.95 2.82 15.02
N VAL A 82 7.34 1.60 14.65
CA VAL A 82 6.95 0.96 13.37
C VAL A 82 6.24 -0.35 13.64
N ARG A 83 5.14 -0.58 12.94
CA ARG A 83 4.34 -1.80 13.06
C ARG A 83 4.02 -2.39 11.69
N ILE A 84 3.95 -3.73 11.60
CA ILE A 84 3.59 -4.48 10.39
C ILE A 84 3.11 -5.88 10.78
N ASP A 85 2.38 -6.58 9.92
CA ASP A 85 2.04 -8.01 10.14
C ASP A 85 3.30 -8.88 10.19
N ASP A 86 3.30 -9.90 11.04
CA ASP A 86 4.46 -10.82 11.22
C ASP A 86 4.87 -11.53 9.93
N ARG A 87 3.95 -11.75 8.99
CA ARG A 87 4.23 -12.38 7.69
C ARG A 87 5.04 -11.50 6.74
N GLU A 88 5.11 -10.20 7.01
CA GLU A 88 5.86 -9.21 6.24
C GLU A 88 7.25 -8.92 6.83
N ARG A 89 7.68 -9.68 7.84
CA ARG A 89 8.98 -9.52 8.49
C ARG A 89 9.92 -10.67 8.19
N THR A 90 11.20 -10.37 8.19
CA THR A 90 12.25 -11.38 8.20
C THR A 90 12.22 -12.20 9.50
N ALA A 91 12.84 -13.35 9.51
CA ALA A 91 12.90 -14.23 10.69
C ALA A 91 13.57 -13.59 11.92
N ASP A 92 14.38 -12.55 11.74
CA ASP A 92 15.00 -11.75 12.82
C ASP A 92 14.20 -10.48 13.17
N GLY A 93 12.98 -10.33 12.62
CA GLY A 93 12.00 -9.31 13.00
C GLY A 93 12.24 -7.93 12.36
N ARG A 94 13.03 -7.86 11.29
CA ARG A 94 13.21 -6.63 10.50
C ARG A 94 12.26 -6.59 9.32
N VAL A 95 12.03 -5.40 8.79
CA VAL A 95 11.43 -5.22 7.47
C VAL A 95 12.51 -4.79 6.50
N THR A 96 12.60 -5.49 5.38
CA THR A 96 13.61 -5.26 4.34
C THR A 96 12.97 -5.39 2.97
N THR A 97 13.56 -4.79 1.98
CA THR A 97 13.14 -4.94 0.57
C THR A 97 13.39 -6.34 0.01
N ASP A 98 14.17 -7.19 0.72
CA ASP A 98 14.53 -8.53 0.26
C ASP A 98 13.39 -9.55 0.41
N VAL A 99 12.34 -9.22 1.19
CA VAL A 99 11.25 -10.19 1.48
C VAL A 99 10.42 -10.48 0.25
N VAL A 100 10.32 -9.55 -0.69
CA VAL A 100 9.48 -9.68 -1.89
C VAL A 100 10.19 -9.20 -3.18
N THR A 101 11.36 -8.56 -3.10
CA THR A 101 11.99 -7.82 -4.21
C THR A 101 12.61 -8.70 -5.28
N ASP A 102 13.10 -9.88 -4.96
CA ASP A 102 13.85 -10.72 -5.90
C ASP A 102 12.99 -11.22 -7.08
N ASP A 103 11.67 -11.22 -6.92
CA ASP A 103 10.74 -11.68 -7.94
C ASP A 103 10.01 -10.55 -8.69
N PHE A 104 10.10 -9.30 -8.19
CA PHE A 104 9.38 -8.18 -8.79
C PHE A 104 10.00 -7.73 -10.13
N GLY A 105 11.31 -7.99 -10.33
CA GLY A 105 12.04 -7.58 -11.55
C GLY A 105 12.13 -6.06 -11.73
N TYR A 106 11.65 -5.27 -10.76
CA TYR A 106 11.68 -3.81 -10.73
C TYR A 106 11.81 -3.32 -9.28
N GLY A 107 12.96 -2.80 -8.95
CA GLY A 107 13.27 -2.35 -7.59
C GLY A 107 13.56 -0.85 -7.50
N PRO A 108 13.97 -0.39 -6.29
CA PRO A 108 14.27 1.02 -6.08
C PRO A 108 15.32 1.60 -7.04
N ALA A 109 16.34 0.81 -7.39
CA ALA A 109 17.39 1.24 -8.32
C ALA A 109 16.87 1.41 -9.75
N ASP A 110 15.94 0.55 -10.19
CA ASP A 110 15.30 0.65 -11.50
C ASP A 110 14.41 1.89 -11.55
N PHE A 111 13.65 2.15 -10.49
CA PHE A 111 12.85 3.36 -10.37
C PHE A 111 13.71 4.62 -10.45
N VAL A 112 14.83 4.67 -9.71
CA VAL A 112 15.75 5.82 -9.76
C VAL A 112 16.28 6.04 -11.17
N ALA A 113 16.71 4.97 -11.85
CA ALA A 113 17.22 5.06 -13.22
C ALA A 113 16.15 5.56 -14.21
N ASP A 114 14.92 5.05 -14.11
CA ASP A 114 13.81 5.46 -14.97
C ASP A 114 13.38 6.90 -14.70
N TRP A 115 13.38 7.33 -13.44
CA TRP A 115 13.05 8.69 -13.05
C TRP A 115 14.03 9.71 -13.66
N GLU A 116 15.33 9.45 -13.53
CA GLU A 116 16.37 10.27 -14.15
C GLU A 116 16.31 10.23 -15.69
N ALA A 117 16.08 9.05 -16.28
CA ALA A 117 15.95 8.90 -17.73
C ALA A 117 14.74 9.67 -18.30
N ALA A 118 13.68 9.82 -17.50
CA ALA A 118 12.53 10.66 -17.82
C ALA A 118 12.79 12.17 -17.65
N GLY A 119 13.99 12.56 -17.19
CA GLY A 119 14.38 13.96 -16.94
C GLY A 119 13.68 14.59 -15.73
N ARG A 120 13.26 13.77 -14.78
CA ARG A 120 12.68 14.21 -13.52
C ARG A 120 13.76 14.40 -12.47
N GLU A 121 13.53 15.30 -11.53
CA GLU A 121 14.48 15.62 -10.46
C GLU A 121 13.99 15.00 -9.14
N PHE A 122 14.92 14.51 -8.33
CA PHE A 122 14.69 14.11 -6.94
C PHE A 122 14.79 15.32 -6.01
N PRO A 123 14.36 15.21 -4.73
CA PRO A 123 14.46 16.31 -3.78
C PRO A 123 15.91 16.73 -3.53
N ASP A 124 16.10 17.96 -3.08
CA ASP A 124 17.42 18.51 -2.78
C ASP A 124 18.18 17.64 -1.77
N GLY A 125 19.38 17.22 -2.14
CA GLY A 125 20.25 16.39 -1.29
C GLY A 125 20.07 14.87 -1.47
N PHE A 126 19.18 14.41 -2.34
CA PHE A 126 19.08 13.00 -2.71
C PHE A 126 20.34 12.58 -3.50
N ASP A 127 20.90 11.42 -3.15
CA ASP A 127 22.06 10.83 -3.82
C ASP A 127 21.65 9.56 -4.56
N ALA A 128 21.35 9.69 -5.84
CA ALA A 128 20.87 8.60 -6.69
C ALA A 128 21.90 7.44 -6.82
N GLU A 129 23.20 7.75 -6.78
CA GLU A 129 24.26 6.73 -6.90
C GLU A 129 24.44 5.90 -5.63
N ALA A 130 24.08 6.47 -4.47
CA ALA A 130 24.22 5.83 -3.15
C ALA A 130 22.88 5.42 -2.54
N PHE A 131 21.78 5.55 -3.27
CA PHE A 131 20.46 5.28 -2.73
C PHE A 131 20.26 3.78 -2.46
N GLU A 132 19.99 3.48 -1.21
CA GLU A 132 19.55 2.17 -0.72
C GLU A 132 18.47 2.40 0.33
N ILE A 133 17.45 1.55 0.37
CA ILE A 133 16.42 1.59 1.42
C ILE A 133 16.96 0.87 2.66
N PRO A 134 17.18 1.58 3.77
CA PRO A 134 17.66 0.94 4.99
C PRO A 134 16.59 0.04 5.60
N PRO A 135 16.96 -1.12 6.18
CA PRO A 135 16.02 -1.95 6.92
C PRO A 135 15.37 -1.20 8.09
N ALA A 136 14.05 -1.36 8.25
CA ALA A 136 13.39 -0.97 9.49
C ALA A 136 13.67 -2.01 10.58
N THR A 137 14.05 -1.55 11.77
CA THR A 137 14.45 -2.38 12.92
C THR A 137 13.63 -2.01 14.15
N GLY A 138 13.50 -2.95 15.10
CA GLY A 138 12.68 -2.71 16.30
C GLY A 138 11.18 -2.66 16.00
N VAL A 139 10.78 -3.30 14.91
CA VAL A 139 9.41 -3.30 14.41
C VAL A 139 8.52 -4.19 15.28
N GLU A 140 7.38 -3.68 15.69
CA GLU A 140 6.36 -4.42 16.45
C GLU A 140 5.35 -5.10 15.52
N ALA A 141 4.71 -6.16 16.00
CA ALA A 141 3.67 -6.84 15.26
C ALA A 141 2.37 -6.00 15.24
N ALA A 142 1.71 -6.02 14.08
CA ALA A 142 0.33 -5.56 13.91
C ALA A 142 -0.52 -6.75 13.45
N GLU A 143 -1.69 -6.94 14.03
CA GLU A 143 -2.54 -8.08 13.75
C GLU A 143 -3.89 -7.65 13.15
N ALA A 144 -4.38 -8.41 12.17
CA ALA A 144 -5.72 -8.22 11.63
C ALA A 144 -6.78 -8.35 12.75
N GLY A 145 -7.75 -7.43 12.78
CA GLY A 145 -8.77 -7.33 13.83
C GLY A 145 -8.35 -6.52 15.06
N GLU A 146 -7.11 -6.05 15.09
CA GLU A 146 -6.66 -5.12 16.14
C GLU A 146 -7.33 -3.75 15.97
N THR A 147 -7.57 -3.07 17.10
CA THR A 147 -8.02 -1.67 17.14
C THR A 147 -6.87 -0.78 17.60
N VAL A 148 -6.57 0.25 16.83
CA VAL A 148 -5.60 1.30 17.17
C VAL A 148 -6.34 2.51 17.71
N ASP A 149 -6.16 2.80 19.00
CA ASP A 149 -6.76 3.98 19.65
C ASP A 149 -5.82 5.19 19.51
N LEU A 150 -6.31 6.24 18.84
CA LEU A 150 -5.58 7.49 18.62
C LEU A 150 -5.95 8.60 19.62
N GLY A 151 -6.79 8.29 20.60
CA GLY A 151 -7.41 9.30 21.48
C GLY A 151 -8.63 9.94 20.80
N GLY A 152 -9.84 9.56 21.27
CA GLY A 152 -11.10 10.01 20.67
C GLY A 152 -11.43 9.44 19.29
N ARG A 153 -10.56 8.62 18.70
CA ARG A 153 -10.71 7.94 17.41
C ARG A 153 -10.09 6.56 17.46
N GLU A 154 -10.83 5.56 17.01
CA GLU A 154 -10.40 4.17 16.90
C GLU A 154 -10.36 3.75 15.44
N LEU A 155 -9.25 3.11 15.03
CA LEU A 155 -9.06 2.53 13.72
C LEU A 155 -9.00 1.01 13.82
N GLU A 156 -9.62 0.29 12.89
CA GLU A 156 -9.60 -1.17 12.83
C GLU A 156 -8.59 -1.64 11.77
N LEU A 157 -7.70 -2.56 12.11
CA LEU A 157 -6.80 -3.20 11.15
C LEU A 157 -7.53 -4.37 10.48
N VAL A 158 -7.72 -4.28 9.18
CA VAL A 158 -8.41 -5.28 8.37
C VAL A 158 -7.39 -6.08 7.59
N GLY A 159 -7.30 -7.40 7.80
CA GLY A 159 -6.43 -8.25 7.02
C GLY A 159 -6.95 -8.39 5.58
N VAL A 160 -6.11 -8.06 4.61
CA VAL A 160 -6.42 -8.14 3.17
C VAL A 160 -5.26 -8.81 2.39
N PRO A 161 -4.83 -10.03 2.82
CA PRO A 161 -3.77 -10.75 2.13
C PRO A 161 -4.18 -11.11 0.69
N GLY A 162 -3.18 -11.43 -0.12
CA GLY A 162 -3.35 -11.85 -1.51
C GLY A 162 -2.40 -11.15 -2.46
N HIS A 163 -2.28 -9.83 -2.41
CA HIS A 163 -1.21 -9.07 -3.06
C HIS A 163 0.12 -9.28 -2.32
N SER A 164 0.08 -9.28 -1.01
CA SER A 164 1.18 -9.62 -0.12
C SER A 164 0.67 -10.51 1.02
N PRO A 165 1.49 -11.37 1.62
CA PRO A 165 1.01 -12.36 2.61
C PRO A 165 0.37 -11.75 3.84
N GLY A 166 0.87 -10.60 4.29
CA GLY A 166 0.46 -9.93 5.52
C GLY A 166 -0.26 -8.62 5.33
N GLN A 167 -0.72 -8.32 4.11
CA GLN A 167 -1.28 -6.99 3.83
C GLN A 167 -2.43 -6.64 4.75
N LEU A 168 -2.34 -5.44 5.33
CA LEU A 168 -3.35 -4.82 6.17
C LEU A 168 -3.95 -3.60 5.48
N ALA A 169 -5.25 -3.41 5.65
CA ALA A 169 -5.95 -2.16 5.39
C ALA A 169 -6.34 -1.51 6.72
N VAL A 170 -6.59 -0.21 6.72
CA VAL A 170 -6.99 0.55 7.91
C VAL A 170 -8.39 1.10 7.70
N LEU A 171 -9.33 0.69 8.55
CA LEU A 171 -10.71 1.14 8.51
C LEU A 171 -10.97 2.20 9.57
N ASP A 172 -11.34 3.38 9.14
CA ASP A 172 -11.86 4.46 9.95
C ASP A 172 -13.39 4.52 9.82
N ARG A 173 -14.09 3.90 10.75
CA ARG A 173 -15.56 3.88 10.76
C ARG A 173 -16.17 5.24 11.07
N ALA A 174 -15.44 6.13 11.74
CA ALA A 174 -15.96 7.43 12.13
C ALA A 174 -16.10 8.36 10.92
N ASP A 175 -15.12 8.31 10.01
CA ASP A 175 -15.15 9.09 8.77
C ASP A 175 -15.66 8.27 7.57
N GLY A 176 -15.94 6.96 7.73
CA GLY A 176 -16.41 6.08 6.66
C GLY A 176 -15.36 5.82 5.60
N VAL A 177 -14.09 5.72 5.99
CA VAL A 177 -12.94 5.60 5.08
C VAL A 177 -12.23 4.26 5.29
N LEU A 178 -11.88 3.59 4.18
CA LEU A 178 -10.94 2.47 4.16
C LEU A 178 -9.66 2.91 3.43
N TYR A 179 -8.52 2.82 4.11
CA TYR A 179 -7.19 2.96 3.51
C TYR A 179 -6.71 1.55 3.12
N GLY A 180 -6.80 1.24 1.83
CA GLY A 180 -6.77 -0.13 1.32
C GLY A 180 -5.40 -0.58 0.82
N ALA A 181 -4.36 0.25 0.90
CA ALA A 181 -3.05 -0.05 0.31
C ALA A 181 -3.18 -0.49 -1.16
N ASP A 182 -2.56 -1.61 -1.52
CA ASP A 182 -2.57 -2.19 -2.87
C ASP A 182 -3.67 -3.24 -3.07
N LEU A 183 -4.82 -3.00 -2.41
CA LEU A 183 -5.98 -3.88 -2.54
C LEU A 183 -6.60 -3.84 -3.95
N LEU A 184 -6.60 -2.66 -4.59
CA LEU A 184 -7.15 -2.45 -5.92
C LEU A 184 -6.32 -1.42 -6.68
N HIS A 185 -6.23 -1.61 -7.99
CA HIS A 185 -5.64 -0.63 -8.91
C HIS A 185 -6.68 -0.22 -9.96
N ARG A 186 -6.76 1.07 -10.26
CA ARG A 186 -7.66 1.59 -11.28
C ARG A 186 -6.96 1.86 -12.61
N GLU A 187 -5.72 2.29 -12.57
CA GLU A 187 -4.95 2.71 -13.75
C GLU A 187 -3.75 1.80 -14.03
N HIS A 188 -3.52 0.81 -13.15
CA HIS A 188 -2.45 -0.16 -13.26
C HIS A 188 -3.00 -1.58 -13.29
N ASP A 189 -2.20 -2.51 -13.75
CA ASP A 189 -2.51 -3.93 -13.72
C ASP A 189 -2.56 -4.44 -12.28
N LEU A 190 -3.38 -5.44 -11.99
CA LEU A 190 -3.43 -6.10 -10.69
C LEU A 190 -2.41 -7.24 -10.67
N TYR A 191 -1.43 -7.13 -9.80
CA TYR A 191 -0.32 -8.07 -9.72
C TYR A 191 -0.55 -9.11 -8.63
N ILE A 192 -0.77 -10.38 -9.03
CA ILE A 192 -0.95 -11.54 -8.12
C ILE A 192 -0.01 -12.68 -8.56
N HIS A 193 1.14 -12.36 -9.19
CA HIS A 193 2.01 -13.38 -9.78
C HIS A 193 3.38 -13.48 -9.10
N PHE A 194 3.68 -12.58 -8.17
CA PHE A 194 4.94 -12.59 -7.43
C PHE A 194 4.97 -13.65 -6.33
N GLU A 195 6.16 -13.95 -5.80
CA GLU A 195 6.28 -14.77 -4.60
C GLU A 195 5.53 -14.08 -3.45
N GLY A 196 4.85 -14.85 -2.64
CA GLY A 196 4.00 -14.30 -1.57
C GLY A 196 2.57 -13.95 -2.00
N CYS A 197 2.30 -13.66 -3.29
CA CYS A 197 0.92 -13.47 -3.76
C CYS A 197 0.11 -14.77 -3.73
N ASP A 198 -1.17 -14.67 -3.39
CA ASP A 198 -2.14 -15.77 -3.40
C ASP A 198 -3.52 -15.30 -3.83
N ILE A 199 -4.00 -15.80 -4.99
CA ILE A 199 -5.30 -15.41 -5.54
C ILE A 199 -6.48 -15.87 -4.68
N HIS A 200 -6.36 -16.98 -3.94
CA HIS A 200 -7.45 -17.45 -3.07
C HIS A 200 -7.57 -16.53 -1.86
N GLU A 201 -6.44 -16.15 -1.23
CA GLU A 201 -6.45 -15.15 -0.16
C GLU A 201 -6.96 -13.79 -0.66
N TYR A 202 -6.64 -13.44 -1.92
CA TYR A 202 -7.13 -12.20 -2.53
C TYR A 202 -8.64 -12.19 -2.68
N VAL A 203 -9.24 -13.28 -3.17
CA VAL A 203 -10.71 -13.45 -3.28
C VAL A 203 -11.36 -13.32 -1.91
N GLU A 204 -10.83 -14.00 -0.88
CA GLU A 204 -11.36 -13.88 0.49
C GLU A 204 -11.24 -12.46 1.04
N SER A 205 -10.19 -11.74 0.68
CA SER A 205 -9.98 -10.34 1.05
C SER A 205 -10.98 -9.41 0.39
N LEU A 206 -11.22 -9.55 -0.90
CA LEU A 206 -12.23 -8.75 -1.60
C LEU A 206 -13.65 -9.07 -1.12
N GLN A 207 -13.98 -10.33 -0.82
CA GLN A 207 -15.25 -10.70 -0.19
C GLN A 207 -15.43 -9.98 1.15
N ARG A 208 -14.40 -9.97 2.00
CA ARG A 208 -14.41 -9.26 3.30
C ARG A 208 -14.63 -7.76 3.12
N VAL A 209 -13.93 -7.13 2.17
CA VAL A 209 -14.04 -5.70 1.91
C VAL A 209 -15.43 -5.35 1.34
N ARG A 210 -15.97 -6.18 0.45
CA ARG A 210 -17.36 -6.05 -0.04
C ARG A 210 -18.35 -6.12 1.11
N ASP A 211 -18.21 -7.10 2.01
CA ASP A 211 -19.11 -7.28 3.15
C ASP A 211 -19.07 -6.06 4.09
N LEU A 212 -17.88 -5.46 4.32
CA LEU A 212 -17.73 -4.22 5.08
C LEU A 212 -18.44 -3.05 4.40
N ARG A 213 -18.31 -2.91 3.08
CA ARG A 213 -19.00 -1.88 2.30
C ARG A 213 -20.52 -2.06 2.39
N GLU A 214 -21.03 -3.28 2.17
CA GLU A 214 -22.46 -3.59 2.25
C GLU A 214 -23.04 -3.34 3.64
N ALA A 215 -22.24 -3.54 4.69
CA ALA A 215 -22.59 -3.19 6.06
C ALA A 215 -22.55 -1.68 6.35
N GLY A 216 -22.12 -0.86 5.37
CA GLY A 216 -22.00 0.59 5.53
C GLY A 216 -20.84 1.00 6.43
N ALA A 217 -19.80 0.18 6.52
CA ALA A 217 -18.62 0.48 7.33
C ALA A 217 -17.74 1.59 6.73
N PHE A 218 -17.76 1.72 5.42
CA PHE A 218 -17.11 2.80 4.67
C PHE A 218 -17.89 3.11 3.39
N ASP A 219 -17.71 4.32 2.86
CA ASP A 219 -18.20 4.78 1.55
C ASP A 219 -17.11 5.40 0.69
N THR A 220 -15.87 5.42 1.22
CA THR A 220 -14.68 5.93 0.55
C THR A 220 -13.52 4.95 0.75
N LEU A 221 -12.86 4.57 -0.35
CA LEU A 221 -11.66 3.72 -0.36
C LEU A 221 -10.51 4.52 -0.97
N HIS A 222 -9.45 4.70 -0.19
CA HIS A 222 -8.17 5.24 -0.69
C HIS A 222 -7.18 4.10 -0.92
N VAL A 223 -6.58 4.07 -2.10
CA VAL A 223 -5.51 3.13 -2.46
C VAL A 223 -4.18 3.88 -2.67
N SER A 224 -3.05 3.19 -2.50
CA SER A 224 -1.74 3.83 -2.36
C SER A 224 -1.23 4.51 -3.64
N HIS A 225 -1.60 4.01 -4.82
CA HIS A 225 -1.18 4.61 -6.08
C HIS A 225 -2.12 5.74 -6.56
N ALA A 226 -2.40 6.68 -5.66
CA ALA A 226 -3.03 7.99 -5.88
C ALA A 226 -4.52 8.00 -6.23
N HIS A 227 -5.28 6.91 -6.01
CA HIS A 227 -6.70 6.89 -6.34
C HIS A 227 -7.60 6.87 -5.11
N THR A 228 -8.74 7.53 -5.26
CA THR A 228 -9.86 7.45 -4.33
C THR A 228 -11.05 6.89 -5.08
N LEU A 229 -11.67 5.86 -4.52
CA LEU A 229 -12.90 5.28 -5.03
C LEU A 229 -14.05 5.63 -4.09
N ALA A 230 -15.14 6.17 -4.63
CA ALA A 230 -16.34 6.53 -3.88
C ALA A 230 -17.60 6.37 -4.74
N GLY A 231 -18.76 6.18 -4.10
CA GLY A 231 -20.02 6.00 -4.81
C GLY A 231 -20.00 4.80 -5.75
N GLU A 232 -20.35 5.01 -7.03
CA GLU A 232 -20.40 3.96 -8.06
C GLU A 232 -19.02 3.36 -8.37
N GLU A 233 -17.93 4.06 -8.10
CA GLU A 233 -16.58 3.56 -8.35
C GLU A 233 -16.20 2.40 -7.41
N LEU A 234 -16.88 2.26 -6.27
CA LEU A 234 -16.72 1.12 -5.35
C LEU A 234 -17.26 -0.21 -5.94
N GLU A 235 -18.01 -0.18 -7.04
CA GLU A 235 -18.40 -1.38 -7.78
C GLU A 235 -17.18 -2.13 -8.36
N LEU A 236 -16.04 -1.44 -8.50
CA LEU A 236 -14.78 -2.07 -8.88
C LEU A 236 -14.36 -3.22 -7.95
N ILE A 237 -14.78 -3.19 -6.68
CA ILE A 237 -14.58 -4.29 -5.72
C ILE A 237 -15.30 -5.56 -6.21
N ASP A 238 -16.54 -5.42 -6.66
CA ASP A 238 -17.34 -6.55 -7.17
C ASP A 238 -16.79 -7.04 -8.51
N ASP A 239 -16.42 -6.12 -9.39
CA ASP A 239 -15.88 -6.44 -10.72
C ASP A 239 -14.58 -7.27 -10.61
N TYR A 240 -13.66 -6.88 -9.72
CA TYR A 240 -12.45 -7.67 -9.48
C TYR A 240 -12.75 -9.00 -8.80
N LEU A 241 -13.66 -9.02 -7.83
CA LEU A 241 -14.05 -10.26 -7.15
C LEU A 241 -14.62 -11.27 -8.14
N GLU A 242 -15.59 -10.86 -8.96
CA GLU A 242 -16.19 -11.71 -10.00
C GLU A 242 -15.12 -12.19 -11.00
N GLY A 243 -14.20 -11.31 -11.40
CA GLY A 243 -13.12 -11.64 -12.30
C GLY A 243 -12.14 -12.66 -11.73
N LEU A 244 -11.72 -12.50 -10.47
CA LEU A 244 -10.82 -13.45 -9.80
C LEU A 244 -11.48 -14.81 -9.58
N GLU A 245 -12.78 -14.84 -9.21
CA GLU A 245 -13.56 -16.09 -9.11
C GLU A 245 -13.64 -16.79 -10.48
N ALA A 246 -13.90 -16.05 -11.58
CA ALA A 246 -13.92 -16.60 -12.93
C ALA A 246 -12.54 -17.12 -13.40
N ILE A 247 -11.43 -16.48 -12.96
CA ILE A 247 -10.08 -17.01 -13.20
C ILE A 247 -9.90 -18.36 -12.49
N LEU A 248 -10.30 -18.47 -11.23
CA LEU A 248 -10.19 -19.70 -10.44
C LEU A 248 -11.05 -20.84 -11.00
N ASP A 249 -12.22 -20.51 -11.57
CA ASP A 249 -13.12 -21.47 -12.22
C ASP A 249 -12.63 -21.88 -13.62
N GLY A 250 -11.63 -21.19 -14.19
CA GLY A 250 -11.09 -21.43 -15.52
C GLY A 250 -12.02 -20.94 -16.65
N ASP A 251 -12.88 -19.97 -16.34
CA ASP A 251 -13.87 -19.43 -17.26
C ASP A 251 -13.35 -18.27 -18.13
N LEU A 252 -12.14 -17.77 -17.85
CA LEU A 252 -11.50 -16.70 -18.62
C LEU A 252 -10.32 -17.20 -19.44
N ASP A 253 -10.22 -16.72 -20.68
CA ASP A 253 -9.03 -16.89 -21.51
C ASP A 253 -7.87 -16.01 -21.01
N TYR A 254 -6.65 -16.47 -21.19
CA TYR A 254 -5.44 -15.75 -20.81
C TYR A 254 -4.36 -15.77 -21.88
N GLU A 255 -3.45 -14.81 -21.77
CA GLU A 255 -2.18 -14.79 -22.52
C GLU A 255 -1.01 -15.03 -21.54
N LEU A 256 0.02 -15.76 -21.97
CA LEU A 256 1.25 -15.88 -21.18
C LEU A 256 2.15 -14.68 -21.48
N THR A 257 2.66 -14.04 -20.45
CA THR A 257 3.66 -12.97 -20.62
C THR A 257 4.97 -13.55 -21.16
N GLU A 258 5.70 -12.74 -21.93
CA GLU A 258 7.04 -13.12 -22.44
C GLU A 258 8.14 -12.78 -21.42
N GLU A 259 7.87 -11.84 -20.51
CA GLU A 259 8.80 -11.35 -19.49
C GLU A 259 8.79 -12.25 -18.25
N GLU A 260 9.93 -12.33 -17.57
CA GLU A 260 10.04 -13.05 -16.30
C GLU A 260 9.81 -12.08 -15.11
N PRO A 261 9.16 -12.52 -14.03
CA PRO A 261 8.52 -13.84 -13.90
C PRO A 261 7.32 -13.99 -14.81
N ARG A 262 7.19 -15.15 -15.46
CA ARG A 262 6.06 -15.41 -16.35
C ARG A 262 4.74 -15.40 -15.59
N ALA A 263 3.74 -14.78 -16.19
CA ALA A 263 2.41 -14.68 -15.64
C ALA A 263 1.34 -15.08 -16.66
N ARG A 264 0.19 -15.52 -16.18
CA ARG A 264 -1.05 -15.51 -16.97
C ARG A 264 -1.67 -14.13 -16.85
N ARG A 265 -1.88 -13.48 -17.99
CA ARG A 265 -2.52 -12.17 -18.08
C ARG A 265 -3.97 -12.33 -18.54
N TYR A 266 -4.87 -11.90 -17.70
CA TYR A 266 -6.32 -11.90 -17.93
C TYR A 266 -6.83 -10.46 -18.07
N GLU A 267 -7.96 -10.28 -18.74
CA GLU A 267 -8.70 -9.02 -18.80
C GLU A 267 -9.89 -9.10 -17.84
N VAL A 268 -9.92 -8.26 -16.84
CA VAL A 268 -10.99 -8.16 -15.82
C VAL A 268 -11.42 -6.71 -15.69
N ALA A 269 -12.68 -6.41 -15.88
CA ALA A 269 -13.26 -5.05 -15.75
C ALA A 269 -12.50 -3.95 -16.55
N GLY A 270 -11.82 -4.33 -17.65
CA GLY A 270 -11.03 -3.41 -18.47
C GLY A 270 -9.59 -3.18 -17.95
N HIS A 271 -9.17 -3.98 -16.99
CA HIS A 271 -7.81 -3.99 -16.43
C HIS A 271 -7.16 -5.35 -16.61
N ALA A 272 -5.83 -5.39 -16.66
CA ALA A 272 -5.13 -6.65 -16.65
C ALA A 272 -4.95 -7.17 -15.22
N VAL A 273 -5.16 -8.48 -15.07
CA VAL A 273 -4.83 -9.23 -13.86
C VAL A 273 -3.75 -10.24 -14.21
N LEU A 274 -2.63 -10.17 -13.52
CA LEU A 274 -1.51 -11.09 -13.71
C LEU A 274 -1.45 -12.09 -12.56
N THR A 275 -1.50 -13.38 -12.88
CA THR A 275 -1.43 -14.46 -11.89
C THR A 275 -0.26 -15.40 -12.18
N LYS A 276 0.11 -16.22 -11.19
CA LYS A 276 1.11 -17.27 -11.38
C LYS A 276 0.68 -18.24 -12.51
N PRO A 277 1.63 -18.81 -13.28
CA PRO A 277 1.30 -19.69 -14.41
C PRO A 277 0.57 -20.98 -14.02
N ASP A 278 0.64 -21.39 -12.76
CA ASP A 278 0.10 -22.64 -12.22
C ASP A 278 -1.17 -22.45 -11.37
N VAL A 279 -1.81 -21.30 -11.51
CA VAL A 279 -2.95 -20.88 -10.69
C VAL A 279 -4.25 -21.69 -10.92
N VAL A 280 -4.34 -22.53 -11.92
CA VAL A 280 -5.50 -23.45 -12.16
C VAL A 280 -5.00 -24.77 -12.71
#